data_b12ae4522615c8971f1430b84bae8084
#
_entry.id   b12ae4522615c8971f1430b84bae8084
#
_cell.length_a   1.000
_cell.length_b   1.000
_cell.length_c   1.000
_cell.angle_alpha   90.00
_cell.angle_beta   90.00
_cell.angle_gamma   90.00
#
_symmetry.space_group_name_H-M   'P 1'
#
loop_
_entity.id
_entity.type
_entity.pdbx_description
1 polymer ?
#
loop_
_entity_poly.entity_id
_entity_poly.type
_entity_poly.pdbx_seq_one_letter_code
_entity_poly.pdbx_strand_id
1 'polypeptide(L)'
;LNVQGIFNSLRWGLDNRIHGATAHNGGDITQPGTDGKPVSLRGRDFSFDPRTQEFRAESSTAQHGMSFDDFGRKFVCSNSSHIQAILYHSRYAGRNPHYALPSQRVSIAADGAAAPVFRLSPDEPWRIVRTRWRIAKAVRGPVEGGGRVSGYFTAATGITIYRGDALGKDFRGNAFIADAGSNLIHRKLLRYDGVQPIAVRPKDEQKREFIASTDNWFRPVQFANAPDGCLYVADMYRETIEHPWSIPLSIKKHLDLNSGNNRGRIWRIAPKGFKSPKRKLPGAMTIEELVAALSSLNGWTRDTAARLIYERQDKSIVPALEKLLAHPFEPASS
;
A
#
# COMPACT_ATOMS: atom_id res chain seq x y z
N LEU A 1 -22.26 -4.48 10.06
CA LEU A 1 -20.89 -3.93 10.06
C LEU A 1 -20.11 -4.57 8.91
N ASN A 2 -19.49 -3.76 8.03
CA ASN A 2 -18.63 -4.29 6.98
C ASN A 2 -17.21 -4.49 7.54
N VAL A 3 -16.87 -5.72 7.83
CA VAL A 3 -15.57 -6.07 8.45
C VAL A 3 -14.35 -5.84 7.52
N GLN A 4 -14.57 -5.68 6.22
CA GLN A 4 -13.53 -5.30 5.26
C GLN A 4 -13.42 -3.78 5.08
N GLY A 5 -14.33 -3.02 5.61
CA GLY A 5 -14.44 -1.58 5.43
C GLY A 5 -13.94 -0.78 6.63
N ILE A 6 -12.88 -1.22 7.28
CA ILE A 6 -12.24 -0.50 8.40
C ILE A 6 -11.00 0.23 7.89
N PHE A 7 -10.61 1.30 8.59
CA PHE A 7 -9.41 2.04 8.22
C PHE A 7 -8.14 1.18 8.37
N ASN A 8 -7.17 1.45 7.50
CA ASN A 8 -5.94 0.67 7.40
C ASN A 8 -4.79 1.51 6.82
N SER A 9 -3.63 0.88 6.61
CA SER A 9 -2.49 1.43 5.87
C SER A 9 -1.98 2.77 6.41
N LEU A 10 -1.81 2.88 7.73
CA LEU A 10 -1.21 4.08 8.32
C LEU A 10 0.20 4.31 7.77
N ARG A 11 0.47 5.53 7.26
CA ARG A 11 1.76 5.94 6.69
C ARG A 11 2.12 7.34 7.12
N TRP A 12 3.39 7.54 7.47
CA TRP A 12 3.95 8.86 7.67
C TRP A 12 4.18 9.52 6.30
N GLY A 13 3.63 10.72 6.11
CA GLY A 13 3.80 11.51 4.89
C GLY A 13 4.96 12.50 4.99
N LEU A 14 5.42 13.01 3.84
CA LEU A 14 6.45 14.06 3.79
C LEU A 14 5.95 15.40 4.37
N ASP A 15 4.66 15.55 4.58
CA ASP A 15 4.00 16.68 5.24
C ASP A 15 3.98 16.56 6.77
N ASN A 16 4.69 15.60 7.34
CA ASN A 16 4.76 15.28 8.76
C ASN A 16 3.41 14.92 9.39
N ARG A 17 2.51 14.37 8.59
CA ARG A 17 1.21 13.86 9.04
C ARG A 17 1.14 12.35 8.90
N ILE A 18 0.31 11.72 9.71
CA ILE A 18 -0.02 10.30 9.55
C ILE A 18 -1.24 10.21 8.64
N HIS A 19 -1.09 9.56 7.49
CA HIS A 19 -2.16 9.29 6.55
C HIS A 19 -2.73 7.89 6.76
N GLY A 20 -4.04 7.73 6.51
CA GLY A 20 -4.73 6.44 6.61
C GLY A 20 -5.79 6.28 5.53
N ALA A 21 -6.00 5.01 5.12
CA ALA A 21 -7.00 4.60 4.17
C ALA A 21 -8.33 4.27 4.88
N THR A 22 -9.46 4.65 4.28
CA THR A 22 -10.80 4.45 4.85
C THR A 22 -11.55 3.25 4.29
N ALA A 23 -10.91 2.42 3.46
CA ALA A 23 -11.47 1.22 2.84
C ALA A 23 -12.79 1.48 2.05
N HIS A 24 -12.93 2.67 1.47
CA HIS A 24 -14.10 3.16 0.72
C HIS A 24 -15.36 3.43 1.54
N ASN A 25 -15.46 2.97 2.78
CA ASN A 25 -16.66 3.21 3.61
C ASN A 25 -16.70 4.64 4.13
N GLY A 26 -15.55 5.16 4.57
CA GLY A 26 -15.52 6.45 5.26
C GLY A 26 -16.33 6.46 6.55
N GLY A 27 -16.74 7.64 6.95
CA GLY A 27 -17.52 7.90 8.16
C GLY A 27 -17.49 9.37 8.52
N ASP A 28 -18.22 9.75 9.53
CA ASP A 28 -18.19 11.09 10.06
C ASP A 28 -17.40 11.05 11.39
N ILE A 29 -16.28 11.76 11.45
CA ILE A 29 -15.33 11.71 12.56
C ILE A 29 -15.46 12.96 13.41
N THR A 30 -15.64 12.77 14.71
CA THR A 30 -15.67 13.84 15.70
C THR A 30 -14.55 13.65 16.71
N GLN A 31 -14.00 14.73 17.22
CA GLN A 31 -13.05 14.66 18.33
C GLN A 31 -13.85 14.48 19.63
N PRO A 32 -13.58 13.45 20.44
CA PRO A 32 -14.25 13.26 21.71
C PRO A 32 -14.11 14.48 22.64
N GLY A 33 -15.20 14.85 23.32
CA GLY A 33 -15.21 15.96 24.27
C GLY A 33 -15.23 17.36 23.63
N THR A 34 -15.51 17.46 22.34
CA THR A 34 -15.66 18.75 21.65
C THR A 34 -17.01 18.84 20.95
N ASP A 35 -17.57 20.07 20.86
CA ASP A 35 -18.79 20.38 20.08
C ASP A 35 -18.44 20.67 18.60
N GLY A 36 -17.29 20.24 18.15
CA GLY A 36 -16.80 20.45 16.80
C GLY A 36 -17.66 19.76 15.73
N LYS A 37 -17.78 20.39 14.55
CA LYS A 37 -18.47 19.78 13.41
C LYS A 37 -17.76 18.49 12.97
N PRO A 38 -18.49 17.41 12.67
CA PRO A 38 -17.90 16.19 12.14
C PRO A 38 -17.13 16.44 10.85
N VAL A 39 -15.95 15.78 10.72
CA VAL A 39 -15.22 15.72 9.46
C VAL A 39 -15.70 14.50 8.68
N SER A 40 -16.33 14.72 7.52
CA SER A 40 -16.81 13.62 6.70
C SER A 40 -15.69 13.01 5.86
N LEU A 41 -15.53 11.70 6.00
CA LEU A 41 -14.59 10.87 5.25
C LEU A 41 -15.27 10.03 4.16
N ARG A 42 -16.53 10.32 3.82
CA ARG A 42 -17.24 9.59 2.77
C ARG A 42 -16.58 9.80 1.42
N GLY A 43 -16.03 8.68 0.84
CA GLY A 43 -15.24 8.72 -0.39
C GLY A 43 -13.86 9.40 -0.24
N ARG A 44 -13.38 9.55 0.99
CA ARG A 44 -12.11 10.24 1.29
C ARG A 44 -11.28 9.46 2.30
N ASP A 45 -9.97 9.48 2.13
CA ASP A 45 -9.01 9.08 3.14
C ASP A 45 -8.81 10.19 4.17
N PHE A 46 -7.94 9.99 5.13
CA PHE A 46 -7.65 10.97 6.16
C PHE A 46 -6.15 11.17 6.39
N SER A 47 -5.82 12.29 7.02
CA SER A 47 -4.54 12.50 7.70
C SER A 47 -4.76 13.19 9.03
N PHE A 48 -3.82 12.98 9.96
CA PHE A 48 -3.79 13.74 11.20
C PHE A 48 -2.36 14.11 11.57
N ASP A 49 -2.21 15.27 12.21
CA ASP A 49 -0.95 15.70 12.80
C ASP A 49 -0.88 15.15 14.23
N PRO A 50 0.08 14.29 14.58
CA PRO A 50 0.17 13.70 15.91
C PRO A 50 0.54 14.70 17.02
N ARG A 51 1.06 15.88 16.65
CA ARG A 51 1.43 16.93 17.61
C ARG A 51 0.24 17.83 17.99
N THR A 52 -0.50 18.28 16.96
CA THR A 52 -1.61 19.21 17.14
C THR A 52 -2.96 18.50 17.23
N GLN A 53 -3.02 17.21 16.89
CA GLN A 53 -4.24 16.42 16.73
C GLN A 53 -5.17 16.94 15.61
N GLU A 54 -4.67 17.86 14.78
CA GLU A 54 -5.45 18.34 13.64
C GLU A 54 -5.75 17.20 12.67
N PHE A 55 -7.04 16.96 12.44
CA PHE A 55 -7.56 15.92 11.57
C PHE A 55 -8.10 16.50 10.27
N ARG A 56 -7.74 15.88 9.12
CA ARG A 56 -8.17 16.33 7.80
C ARG A 56 -8.69 15.18 6.96
N ALA A 57 -9.72 15.47 6.15
CA ALA A 57 -10.13 14.59 5.06
C ALA A 57 -9.21 14.82 3.85
N GLU A 58 -8.66 13.72 3.34
CA GLU A 58 -7.71 13.71 2.22
C GLU A 58 -8.38 13.38 0.88
N SER A 59 -7.61 13.51 -0.19
CA SER A 59 -8.08 13.26 -1.54
C SER A 59 -8.31 11.78 -1.80
N SER A 60 -9.47 11.44 -2.38
CA SER A 60 -9.82 10.10 -2.79
C SER A 60 -9.84 9.08 -1.63
N THR A 61 -9.92 7.81 -1.95
CA THR A 61 -10.00 6.73 -0.97
C THR A 61 -9.25 5.50 -1.48
N ALA A 62 -8.48 4.88 -0.58
CA ALA A 62 -7.86 3.57 -0.78
C ALA A 62 -8.69 2.48 -0.13
N GLN A 63 -8.67 1.25 -0.68
CA GLN A 63 -9.35 0.13 -0.05
C GLN A 63 -8.41 -0.61 0.93
N HIS A 64 -7.37 -1.27 0.43
CA HIS A 64 -6.47 -2.11 1.24
C HIS A 64 -5.01 -1.90 0.87
N GLY A 65 -4.55 -0.68 0.89
CA GLY A 65 -3.15 -0.37 0.60
C GLY A 65 -2.96 1.06 0.17
N MET A 66 -1.96 1.69 0.76
CA MET A 66 -1.53 3.04 0.43
C MET A 66 -0.03 3.16 0.64
N SER A 67 0.66 3.83 -0.27
CA SER A 67 2.08 4.11 -0.20
C SER A 67 2.41 5.46 -0.82
N PHE A 68 3.52 6.04 -0.37
CA PHE A 68 4.13 7.22 -0.99
C PHE A 68 5.46 6.85 -1.62
N ASP A 69 5.81 7.52 -2.71
CA ASP A 69 7.16 7.48 -3.26
C ASP A 69 8.07 8.55 -2.61
N ASP A 70 9.30 8.69 -3.12
CA ASP A 70 10.28 9.65 -2.61
C ASP A 70 9.88 11.13 -2.83
N PHE A 71 8.86 11.38 -3.66
CA PHE A 71 8.32 12.70 -3.96
C PHE A 71 6.97 12.98 -3.27
N GLY A 72 6.51 12.07 -2.41
CA GLY A 72 5.22 12.20 -1.74
C GLY A 72 4.01 11.91 -2.62
N ARG A 73 4.20 11.34 -3.82
CA ARG A 73 3.09 10.94 -4.69
C ARG A 73 2.39 9.71 -4.10
N LYS A 74 1.07 9.78 -4.03
CA LYS A 74 0.24 8.76 -3.37
C LYS A 74 -0.20 7.68 -4.35
N PHE A 75 0.10 6.42 -4.02
CA PHE A 75 -0.34 5.23 -4.72
C PHE A 75 -1.25 4.39 -3.82
N VAL A 76 -2.32 3.85 -4.41
CA VAL A 76 -3.33 3.08 -3.69
C VAL A 76 -3.74 1.85 -4.50
N CYS A 77 -4.40 0.89 -3.85
CA CYS A 77 -5.02 -0.24 -4.54
C CYS A 77 -6.42 -0.53 -3.98
N SER A 78 -7.17 -1.29 -4.77
CA SER A 78 -8.43 -1.92 -4.37
C SER A 78 -8.45 -3.35 -4.89
N ASN A 79 -9.35 -4.19 -4.38
CA ASN A 79 -9.41 -5.62 -4.71
C ASN A 79 -9.21 -5.94 -6.19
N SER A 80 -9.88 -5.21 -7.07
CA SER A 80 -9.89 -5.43 -8.53
C SER A 80 -9.13 -4.37 -9.33
N SER A 81 -8.43 -3.46 -8.66
CA SER A 81 -7.56 -2.46 -9.30
C SER A 81 -6.26 -2.39 -8.53
N HIS A 82 -5.28 -3.18 -8.96
CA HIS A 82 -4.09 -3.48 -8.20
C HIS A 82 -3.13 -2.29 -8.02
N ILE A 83 -3.19 -1.28 -8.90
CA ILE A 83 -2.40 -0.06 -8.77
C ILE A 83 -3.12 1.15 -9.34
N GLN A 84 -3.24 2.18 -8.52
CA GLN A 84 -3.86 3.45 -8.85
C GLN A 84 -2.98 4.59 -8.31
N ALA A 85 -2.97 5.73 -8.99
CA ALA A 85 -2.31 6.95 -8.52
C ALA A 85 -3.34 8.02 -8.17
N ILE A 86 -3.02 8.84 -7.17
CA ILE A 86 -3.76 10.05 -6.82
C ILE A 86 -3.01 11.24 -7.44
N LEU A 87 -3.55 11.81 -8.50
CA LEU A 87 -2.82 12.78 -9.33
C LEU A 87 -2.77 14.19 -8.73
N TYR A 88 -3.74 14.56 -7.89
CA TYR A 88 -3.79 15.88 -7.27
C TYR A 88 -4.64 15.88 -6.00
N HIS A 89 -4.44 16.88 -5.15
CA HIS A 89 -5.21 17.03 -3.92
C HIS A 89 -6.53 17.78 -4.14
N SER A 90 -7.61 17.30 -3.53
CA SER A 90 -8.94 17.93 -3.57
C SER A 90 -8.93 19.39 -3.12
N ARG A 91 -8.04 19.75 -2.20
CA ARG A 91 -7.90 21.14 -1.72
C ARG A 91 -7.55 22.14 -2.82
N TYR A 92 -6.86 21.68 -3.88
CA TYR A 92 -6.58 22.54 -5.04
C TYR A 92 -7.79 22.61 -5.97
N ALA A 93 -8.46 21.48 -6.19
CA ALA A 93 -9.68 21.40 -6.99
C ALA A 93 -10.81 22.28 -6.43
N GLY A 94 -11.00 22.26 -5.10
CA GLY A 94 -12.06 23.01 -4.41
C GLY A 94 -11.88 24.54 -4.44
N ARG A 95 -10.76 25.06 -4.94
CA ARG A 95 -10.55 26.52 -5.08
C ARG A 95 -11.43 27.15 -6.17
N ASN A 96 -11.80 26.38 -7.17
CA ASN A 96 -12.72 26.80 -8.22
C ASN A 96 -13.95 25.89 -8.25
N PRO A 97 -15.06 26.27 -7.61
CA PRO A 97 -16.27 25.45 -7.54
C PRO A 97 -16.98 25.32 -8.91
N HIS A 98 -16.64 26.14 -9.88
CA HIS A 98 -17.24 26.14 -11.21
C HIS A 98 -16.50 25.24 -12.22
N TYR A 99 -15.39 24.65 -11.82
CA TYR A 99 -14.60 23.78 -12.71
C TYR A 99 -14.72 22.31 -12.28
N ALA A 100 -15.35 21.51 -13.12
CA ALA A 100 -15.43 20.06 -12.93
C ALA A 100 -14.10 19.40 -13.30
N LEU A 101 -13.32 19.01 -12.29
CA LEU A 101 -12.06 18.31 -12.49
C LEU A 101 -12.30 16.82 -12.77
N PRO A 102 -11.43 16.17 -13.57
CA PRO A 102 -11.44 14.74 -13.75
C PRO A 102 -11.19 13.99 -12.43
N SER A 103 -11.40 12.68 -12.42
CA SER A 103 -11.14 11.85 -11.24
C SER A 103 -9.69 12.01 -10.78
N GLN A 104 -9.50 12.26 -9.50
CA GLN A 104 -8.18 12.33 -8.87
C GLN A 104 -7.48 10.97 -8.86
N ARG A 105 -8.26 9.89 -8.73
CA ARG A 105 -7.79 8.51 -8.66
C ARG A 105 -7.93 7.86 -10.02
N VAL A 106 -6.79 7.44 -10.58
CA VAL A 106 -6.74 6.79 -11.88
C VAL A 106 -6.02 5.44 -11.77
N SER A 107 -6.51 4.43 -12.50
CA SER A 107 -5.77 3.19 -12.70
C SER A 107 -4.60 3.48 -13.64
N ILE A 108 -3.40 3.06 -13.24
CA ILE A 108 -2.16 3.31 -13.99
C ILE A 108 -1.53 2.04 -14.55
N ALA A 109 -2.19 0.89 -14.37
CA ALA A 109 -1.72 -0.39 -14.89
C ALA A 109 -1.86 -0.44 -16.41
N ALA A 110 -0.75 -0.61 -17.13
CA ALA A 110 -0.74 -0.73 -18.59
C ALA A 110 -1.49 -1.98 -19.10
N ASP A 111 -1.56 -3.03 -18.28
CA ASP A 111 -2.24 -4.31 -18.55
C ASP A 111 -3.66 -4.38 -17.95
N GLY A 112 -4.19 -3.24 -17.50
CA GLY A 112 -5.55 -3.11 -16.97
C GLY A 112 -5.65 -3.32 -15.47
N ALA A 113 -6.75 -2.85 -14.88
CA ALA A 113 -6.96 -2.83 -13.43
C ALA A 113 -6.92 -4.25 -12.82
N ALA A 114 -7.66 -5.20 -13.39
CA ALA A 114 -7.70 -6.60 -12.99
C ALA A 114 -6.78 -7.46 -13.87
N ALA A 115 -5.51 -7.05 -13.98
CA ALA A 115 -4.52 -7.71 -14.84
C ALA A 115 -4.40 -9.21 -14.55
N PRO A 116 -3.95 -10.02 -15.55
CA PRO A 116 -3.64 -11.41 -15.33
C PRO A 116 -2.59 -11.61 -14.24
N VAL A 117 -2.74 -12.66 -13.43
CA VAL A 117 -1.76 -13.10 -12.43
C VAL A 117 -1.41 -14.56 -12.63
N PHE A 118 -0.19 -14.94 -12.26
CA PHE A 118 0.38 -16.27 -12.49
C PHE A 118 0.62 -16.97 -11.14
N ARG A 119 -0.48 -17.51 -10.57
CA ARG A 119 -0.40 -18.25 -9.32
C ARG A 119 0.21 -19.65 -9.50
N LEU A 120 0.84 -20.17 -8.46
CA LEU A 120 1.38 -21.54 -8.39
C LEU A 120 0.54 -22.45 -7.51
N SER A 121 -0.22 -21.90 -6.58
CA SER A 121 -1.11 -22.66 -5.70
C SER A 121 -2.34 -23.15 -6.46
N PRO A 122 -2.91 -24.31 -6.10
CA PRO A 122 -4.15 -24.80 -6.70
C PRO A 122 -5.34 -23.91 -6.33
N ASP A 123 -6.38 -23.94 -7.15
CA ASP A 123 -7.63 -23.25 -6.84
C ASP A 123 -8.32 -23.88 -5.63
N GLU A 124 -8.82 -23.04 -4.72
CA GLU A 124 -9.54 -23.52 -3.55
C GLU A 124 -10.88 -24.17 -3.98
N PRO A 125 -11.18 -25.40 -3.52
CA PRO A 125 -12.42 -26.11 -3.90
C PRO A 125 -13.69 -25.31 -3.66
N TRP A 126 -13.76 -24.59 -2.53
CA TRP A 126 -14.92 -23.75 -2.21
C TRP A 126 -15.11 -22.60 -3.21
N ARG A 127 -14.00 -22.03 -3.73
CA ARG A 127 -14.02 -20.95 -4.71
C ARG A 127 -14.50 -21.46 -6.07
N ILE A 128 -14.06 -22.65 -6.48
CA ILE A 128 -14.51 -23.32 -7.70
C ILE A 128 -16.04 -23.52 -7.65
N VAL A 129 -16.54 -24.10 -6.57
CA VAL A 129 -17.97 -24.37 -6.38
C VAL A 129 -18.77 -23.07 -6.37
N ARG A 130 -18.36 -22.07 -5.60
CA ARG A 130 -19.02 -20.76 -5.54
C ARG A 130 -19.10 -20.10 -6.93
N THR A 131 -18.00 -20.10 -7.68
CA THR A 131 -17.95 -19.50 -9.01
C THR A 131 -18.91 -20.18 -9.97
N ARG A 132 -18.94 -21.51 -10.01
CA ARG A 132 -19.89 -22.28 -10.82
C ARG A 132 -21.35 -21.99 -10.45
N TRP A 133 -21.64 -21.91 -9.14
CA TRP A 133 -23.01 -21.58 -8.68
C TRP A 133 -23.42 -20.14 -9.02
N ARG A 134 -22.50 -19.19 -9.02
CA ARG A 134 -22.78 -17.81 -9.44
C ARG A 134 -23.06 -17.73 -10.95
N ILE A 135 -22.27 -18.44 -11.77
CA ILE A 135 -22.51 -18.56 -13.21
C ILE A 135 -23.90 -19.17 -13.49
N ALA A 136 -24.23 -20.24 -12.79
CA ALA A 136 -25.54 -20.90 -12.90
C ALA A 136 -26.68 -20.13 -12.22
N LYS A 137 -26.43 -18.95 -11.63
CA LYS A 137 -27.38 -18.16 -10.84
C LYS A 137 -28.04 -18.92 -9.67
N ALA A 138 -27.41 -20.01 -9.22
CA ALA A 138 -27.87 -20.81 -8.08
C ALA A 138 -27.64 -20.10 -6.73
N VAL A 139 -26.71 -19.13 -6.69
CA VAL A 139 -26.43 -18.29 -5.51
C VAL A 139 -26.24 -16.83 -5.93
N ARG A 140 -26.52 -15.91 -5.01
CA ARG A 140 -26.31 -14.48 -5.22
C ARG A 140 -24.82 -14.13 -5.24
N GLY A 141 -24.47 -13.10 -5.97
CA GLY A 141 -23.14 -12.50 -6.05
C GLY A 141 -22.67 -12.26 -7.48
N PRO A 142 -21.66 -11.41 -7.67
CA PRO A 142 -21.14 -11.13 -9.01
C PRO A 142 -20.40 -12.33 -9.59
N VAL A 143 -20.48 -12.47 -10.92
CA VAL A 143 -19.59 -13.36 -11.69
C VAL A 143 -18.32 -12.56 -11.98
N GLU A 144 -17.27 -12.81 -11.22
CA GLU A 144 -16.01 -12.10 -11.32
C GLU A 144 -15.10 -12.72 -12.39
N GLY A 145 -14.14 -11.94 -12.92
CA GLY A 145 -13.16 -12.40 -13.89
C GLY A 145 -13.70 -13.06 -15.13
N GLY A 146 -14.94 -12.75 -15.53
CA GLY A 146 -15.60 -13.43 -16.65
C GLY A 146 -15.95 -14.90 -16.37
N GLY A 147 -16.13 -15.27 -15.11
CA GLY A 147 -16.42 -16.65 -14.68
C GLY A 147 -15.17 -17.51 -14.43
N ARG A 148 -13.98 -16.94 -14.50
CA ARG A 148 -12.74 -17.61 -14.09
C ARG A 148 -12.66 -17.69 -12.57
N VAL A 149 -12.14 -18.80 -12.06
CA VAL A 149 -11.94 -19.02 -10.62
C VAL A 149 -10.76 -18.18 -10.11
N SER A 150 -9.71 -18.09 -10.92
CA SER A 150 -8.46 -17.40 -10.60
C SER A 150 -7.75 -16.89 -11.86
N GLY A 151 -6.50 -16.45 -11.73
CA GLY A 151 -5.66 -15.99 -12.84
C GLY A 151 -5.84 -14.51 -13.18
N TYR A 152 -6.42 -13.72 -12.28
CA TYR A 152 -6.56 -12.26 -12.38
C TYR A 152 -6.54 -11.66 -10.97
N PHE A 153 -6.25 -10.37 -10.85
CA PHE A 153 -6.32 -9.68 -9.57
C PHE A 153 -7.73 -9.66 -9.00
N THR A 154 -7.90 -10.18 -7.79
CA THR A 154 -9.19 -10.23 -7.09
C THR A 154 -9.11 -9.85 -5.62
N ALA A 155 -7.91 -9.83 -5.04
CA ALA A 155 -7.67 -9.47 -3.64
C ALA A 155 -6.39 -8.63 -3.52
N ALA A 156 -6.21 -7.67 -4.45
CA ALA A 156 -5.05 -6.80 -4.44
C ALA A 156 -5.01 -5.96 -3.15
N THR A 157 -3.86 -5.97 -2.49
CA THR A 157 -3.67 -5.33 -1.19
C THR A 157 -2.22 -4.89 -0.98
N GLY A 158 -2.00 -4.04 0.01
CA GLY A 158 -0.69 -3.71 0.56
C GLY A 158 0.25 -2.98 -0.38
N ILE A 159 -0.24 -2.35 -1.48
CA ILE A 159 0.64 -1.65 -2.41
C ILE A 159 1.72 -0.87 -1.65
N THR A 160 2.97 -1.06 -2.06
CA THR A 160 4.11 -0.36 -1.47
C THR A 160 5.14 -0.03 -2.55
N ILE A 161 5.55 1.23 -2.59
CA ILE A 161 6.70 1.64 -3.39
C ILE A 161 7.96 1.26 -2.61
N TYR A 162 8.81 0.45 -3.23
CA TYR A 162 10.07 0.06 -2.61
C TYR A 162 11.06 1.24 -2.64
N ARG A 163 11.49 1.66 -1.45
CA ARG A 163 12.37 2.79 -1.23
C ARG A 163 13.62 2.40 -0.44
N GLY A 164 13.81 1.09 -0.25
CA GLY A 164 15.02 0.53 0.38
C GLY A 164 16.21 0.51 -0.57
N ASP A 165 17.34 0.06 -0.06
CA ASP A 165 18.60 -0.03 -0.80
C ASP A 165 19.19 -1.46 -0.85
N ALA A 166 18.59 -2.43 -0.15
CA ALA A 166 19.09 -3.80 -0.09
C ALA A 166 18.88 -4.60 -1.38
N LEU A 167 17.77 -4.39 -2.10
CA LEU A 167 17.46 -5.13 -3.34
C LEU A 167 18.19 -4.57 -4.56
N GLY A 168 18.90 -3.44 -4.42
CA GLY A 168 19.63 -2.80 -5.50
C GLY A 168 18.79 -1.74 -6.25
N LYS A 169 19.49 -1.01 -7.15
CA LYS A 169 18.93 0.15 -7.85
C LYS A 169 17.74 -0.19 -8.76
N ASP A 170 17.75 -1.38 -9.38
CA ASP A 170 16.73 -1.81 -10.34
C ASP A 170 15.37 -2.08 -9.67
N PHE A 171 15.33 -2.20 -8.35
CA PHE A 171 14.11 -2.39 -7.57
C PHE A 171 13.60 -1.10 -6.94
N ARG A 172 14.46 -0.09 -6.80
CA ARG A 172 14.08 1.18 -6.18
C ARG A 172 13.03 1.88 -7.03
N GLY A 173 11.99 2.39 -6.37
CA GLY A 173 10.85 3.03 -7.05
C GLY A 173 9.84 2.05 -7.66
N ASN A 174 10.11 0.75 -7.64
CA ASN A 174 9.12 -0.22 -8.11
C ASN A 174 7.96 -0.37 -7.12
N ALA A 175 6.77 -0.62 -7.66
CA ALA A 175 5.61 -0.92 -6.85
C ALA A 175 5.49 -2.44 -6.63
N PHE A 176 5.30 -2.84 -5.37
CA PHE A 176 4.98 -4.21 -4.97
C PHE A 176 3.54 -4.26 -4.50
N ILE A 177 2.78 -5.21 -5.03
CA ILE A 177 1.36 -5.40 -4.73
C ILE A 177 1.13 -6.86 -4.38
N ALA A 178 0.53 -7.12 -3.23
CA ALA A 178 0.10 -8.46 -2.86
C ALA A 178 -1.24 -8.80 -3.49
N ASP A 179 -1.45 -10.06 -3.87
CA ASP A 179 -2.77 -10.63 -4.06
C ASP A 179 -2.96 -11.79 -3.08
N ALA A 180 -3.65 -11.49 -1.99
CA ALA A 180 -3.88 -12.45 -0.92
C ALA A 180 -4.79 -13.63 -1.39
N GLY A 181 -5.63 -13.40 -2.39
CA GLY A 181 -6.49 -14.42 -2.99
C GLY A 181 -5.73 -15.37 -3.92
N SER A 182 -4.63 -14.92 -4.50
CA SER A 182 -3.82 -15.69 -5.46
C SER A 182 -2.47 -16.13 -4.90
N ASN A 183 -2.16 -15.87 -3.62
CA ASN A 183 -0.96 -16.32 -2.91
C ASN A 183 0.35 -15.82 -3.57
N LEU A 184 0.40 -14.54 -3.95
CA LEU A 184 1.50 -13.99 -4.72
C LEU A 184 1.80 -12.52 -4.39
N ILE A 185 2.98 -12.10 -4.82
CA ILE A 185 3.44 -10.72 -4.80
C ILE A 185 3.83 -10.34 -6.23
N HIS A 186 3.15 -9.32 -6.74
CA HIS A 186 3.32 -8.76 -8.06
C HIS A 186 4.24 -7.53 -8.01
N ARG A 187 5.04 -7.32 -9.06
CA ARG A 187 5.91 -6.15 -9.21
C ARG A 187 5.54 -5.34 -10.46
N LYS A 188 5.55 -4.02 -10.33
CA LYS A 188 5.41 -3.08 -11.43
C LYS A 188 6.57 -2.08 -11.45
N LEU A 189 7.07 -1.80 -12.63
CA LEU A 189 7.95 -0.66 -12.89
C LEU A 189 7.06 0.57 -13.09
N LEU A 190 7.37 1.65 -12.39
CA LEU A 190 6.72 2.94 -12.61
C LEU A 190 7.51 3.72 -13.66
N ARG A 191 6.83 4.15 -14.71
CA ARG A 191 7.34 5.03 -15.76
C ARG A 191 6.49 6.28 -15.81
N TYR A 192 7.06 7.36 -16.26
CA TYR A 192 6.36 8.63 -16.36
C TYR A 192 6.35 9.08 -17.82
N ASP A 193 5.15 9.36 -18.32
CA ASP A 193 4.92 10.05 -19.58
C ASP A 193 4.20 11.36 -19.22
N GLY A 194 4.97 12.44 -19.16
CA GLY A 194 4.52 13.69 -18.55
C GLY A 194 4.26 13.55 -17.03
N VAL A 195 3.09 14.00 -16.59
CA VAL A 195 2.72 14.02 -15.14
C VAL A 195 2.08 12.73 -14.64
N GLN A 196 1.56 11.89 -15.54
CA GLN A 196 0.86 10.67 -15.17
C GLN A 196 1.82 9.48 -15.15
N PRO A 197 1.92 8.74 -14.03
CA PRO A 197 2.67 7.50 -14.01
C PRO A 197 1.94 6.38 -14.77
N ILE A 198 2.72 5.49 -15.39
CA ILE A 198 2.26 4.25 -16.01
C ILE A 198 2.99 3.09 -15.33
N ALA A 199 2.25 2.10 -14.88
CA ALA A 199 2.78 0.92 -14.21
C ALA A 199 2.85 -0.26 -15.20
N VAL A 200 4.06 -0.70 -15.54
CA VAL A 200 4.28 -1.78 -16.49
C VAL A 200 4.87 -3.01 -15.79
N ARG A 201 4.53 -4.20 -16.27
CA ARG A 201 5.13 -5.44 -15.83
C ARG A 201 6.60 -5.52 -16.33
N PRO A 202 7.57 -5.94 -15.51
CA PRO A 202 8.94 -6.17 -15.97
C PRO A 202 9.00 -7.16 -17.15
N LYS A 203 9.97 -7.00 -18.04
CA LYS A 203 10.10 -7.85 -19.23
C LYS A 203 10.26 -9.34 -18.90
N ASP A 204 11.00 -9.62 -17.83
CA ASP A 204 11.27 -10.98 -17.35
C ASP A 204 10.14 -11.57 -16.49
N GLU A 205 9.08 -10.78 -16.18
CA GLU A 205 7.92 -11.21 -15.38
C GLU A 205 6.61 -11.25 -16.18
N GLN A 206 6.66 -11.32 -17.52
CA GLN A 206 5.46 -11.27 -18.36
C GLN A 206 4.50 -12.45 -18.15
N LYS A 207 5.02 -13.62 -17.74
CA LYS A 207 4.26 -14.86 -17.51
C LYS A 207 4.59 -15.49 -16.15
N ARG A 208 5.08 -14.70 -15.20
CA ARG A 208 5.36 -15.13 -13.82
C ARG A 208 5.18 -13.96 -12.86
N GLU A 209 5.19 -14.24 -11.59
CA GLU A 209 5.16 -13.23 -10.55
C GLU A 209 6.54 -13.03 -9.92
N PHE A 210 6.73 -11.91 -9.24
CA PHE A 210 7.95 -11.66 -8.47
C PHE A 210 8.12 -12.73 -7.37
N ILE A 211 7.04 -13.02 -6.63
CA ILE A 211 6.95 -14.15 -5.70
C ILE A 211 5.58 -14.79 -5.88
N ALA A 212 5.55 -16.12 -5.95
CA ALA A 212 4.33 -16.92 -5.88
C ALA A 212 4.57 -18.14 -5.00
N SER A 213 3.55 -18.53 -4.24
CA SER A 213 3.60 -19.70 -3.36
C SER A 213 2.74 -20.82 -3.90
N THR A 214 3.19 -22.07 -3.72
CA THR A 214 2.36 -23.26 -3.90
C THR A 214 1.44 -23.53 -2.70
N ASP A 215 1.69 -22.85 -1.57
CA ASP A 215 0.90 -22.95 -0.36
C ASP A 215 -0.30 -21.98 -0.42
N ASN A 216 -1.52 -22.53 -0.44
CA ASN A 216 -2.76 -21.77 -0.44
C ASN A 216 -2.97 -20.91 0.82
N TRP A 217 -2.24 -21.18 1.90
CA TRP A 217 -2.36 -20.44 3.15
C TRP A 217 -1.46 -19.19 3.17
N PHE A 218 -0.53 -19.06 2.23
CA PHE A 218 0.25 -17.84 2.07
C PHE A 218 -0.67 -16.70 1.66
N ARG A 219 -0.87 -15.72 2.54
CA ARG A 219 -1.76 -14.57 2.34
C ARG A 219 -1.00 -13.27 2.61
N PRO A 220 -0.17 -12.82 1.67
CA PRO A 220 0.53 -11.56 1.81
C PRO A 220 -0.49 -10.41 1.79
N VAL A 221 -0.42 -9.51 2.77
CA VAL A 221 -1.45 -8.47 2.96
C VAL A 221 -0.87 -7.06 3.08
N GLN A 222 0.40 -6.91 3.47
CA GLN A 222 1.02 -5.59 3.63
C GLN A 222 2.54 -5.69 3.52
N PHE A 223 3.18 -4.58 3.15
CA PHE A 223 4.64 -4.48 3.08
C PHE A 223 5.15 -3.30 3.91
N ALA A 224 6.43 -3.38 4.27
CA ALA A 224 7.17 -2.28 4.87
C ALA A 224 8.58 -2.20 4.30
N ASN A 225 9.00 -0.98 3.91
CA ASN A 225 10.42 -0.66 3.77
C ASN A 225 11.05 -0.69 5.16
N ALA A 226 12.21 -1.31 5.30
CA ALA A 226 12.79 -1.61 6.60
C ALA A 226 14.14 -0.90 6.84
N PRO A 227 14.58 -0.76 8.10
CA PRO A 227 15.84 -0.11 8.42
C PRO A 227 17.07 -0.79 7.81
N ASP A 228 17.01 -2.10 7.55
CA ASP A 228 18.09 -2.84 6.88
C ASP A 228 18.06 -2.69 5.34
N GLY A 229 17.10 -1.95 4.81
CA GLY A 229 16.91 -1.72 3.39
C GLY A 229 16.11 -2.79 2.66
N CYS A 230 15.74 -3.88 3.32
CA CYS A 230 14.92 -4.95 2.76
C CYS A 230 13.43 -4.57 2.66
N LEU A 231 12.67 -5.39 1.94
CA LEU A 231 11.21 -5.32 1.92
C LEU A 231 10.65 -6.42 2.83
N TYR A 232 9.86 -6.03 3.82
CA TYR A 232 9.19 -6.96 4.72
C TYR A 232 7.74 -7.15 4.30
N VAL A 233 7.23 -8.37 4.48
CA VAL A 233 5.88 -8.78 4.06
C VAL A 233 5.14 -9.36 5.24
N ALA A 234 3.99 -8.78 5.56
CA ALA A 234 3.06 -9.37 6.52
C ALA A 234 2.22 -10.44 5.81
N ASP A 235 2.26 -11.66 6.32
CA ASP A 235 1.51 -12.82 5.85
C ASP A 235 0.50 -13.22 6.92
N MET A 236 -0.79 -13.11 6.61
CA MET A 236 -1.86 -13.50 7.53
C MET A 236 -1.90 -15.01 7.78
N TYR A 237 -1.46 -15.79 6.80
CA TYR A 237 -1.49 -17.25 6.82
C TYR A 237 -2.85 -17.80 7.20
N ARG A 238 -3.78 -17.81 6.26
CA ARG A 238 -5.16 -18.24 6.41
C ARG A 238 -5.53 -19.27 5.34
N GLU A 239 -6.23 -20.32 5.74
CA GLU A 239 -6.82 -21.25 4.79
C GLU A 239 -7.84 -20.53 3.90
N THR A 240 -8.80 -19.87 4.51
CA THR A 240 -9.83 -19.12 3.80
C THR A 240 -9.65 -17.63 4.05
N ILE A 241 -9.55 -16.84 2.96
CA ILE A 241 -9.61 -15.38 3.01
C ILE A 241 -10.70 -14.91 2.06
N GLU A 242 -11.82 -14.49 2.62
CA GLU A 242 -12.97 -13.97 1.89
C GLU A 242 -13.91 -13.24 2.86
N HIS A 243 -14.68 -12.29 2.35
CA HIS A 243 -15.73 -11.69 3.15
C HIS A 243 -16.79 -12.77 3.51
N PRO A 244 -17.15 -12.94 4.79
CA PRO A 244 -18.06 -14.01 5.20
C PRO A 244 -19.42 -14.00 4.49
N TRP A 245 -19.90 -12.82 4.04
CA TRP A 245 -21.15 -12.69 3.27
C TRP A 245 -21.02 -13.12 1.81
N SER A 246 -19.80 -13.17 1.27
CA SER A 246 -19.53 -13.63 -0.10
C SER A 246 -19.52 -15.15 -0.24
N ILE A 247 -19.50 -15.88 0.88
CA ILE A 247 -19.50 -17.33 0.89
C ILE A 247 -20.93 -17.80 1.23
N PRO A 248 -21.61 -18.53 0.31
CA PRO A 248 -22.93 -19.11 0.59
C PRO A 248 -22.92 -19.98 1.85
N LEU A 249 -23.98 -19.97 2.64
CA LEU A 249 -24.08 -20.76 3.88
C LEU A 249 -23.84 -22.24 3.67
N SER A 250 -24.32 -22.79 2.56
CA SER A 250 -24.11 -24.21 2.15
C SER A 250 -22.65 -24.58 1.95
N ILE A 251 -21.79 -23.62 1.56
CA ILE A 251 -20.34 -23.81 1.48
C ILE A 251 -19.70 -23.52 2.84
N LYS A 252 -20.07 -22.39 3.45
CA LYS A 252 -19.47 -21.88 4.69
C LYS A 252 -19.49 -22.88 5.84
N LYS A 253 -20.55 -23.68 5.97
CA LYS A 253 -20.67 -24.71 7.02
C LYS A 253 -19.60 -25.79 6.96
N HIS A 254 -18.88 -25.90 5.85
CA HIS A 254 -17.79 -26.87 5.64
C HIS A 254 -16.41 -26.24 5.74
N LEU A 255 -16.30 -24.94 6.08
CA LEU A 255 -15.06 -24.20 6.17
C LEU A 255 -14.81 -23.73 7.61
N ASP A 256 -13.59 -23.87 8.08
CA ASP A 256 -13.13 -23.16 9.26
C ASP A 256 -12.55 -21.78 8.83
N LEU A 257 -13.35 -20.73 8.97
CA LEU A 257 -12.95 -19.36 8.61
C LEU A 257 -11.86 -18.79 9.51
N ASN A 258 -11.55 -19.45 10.62
CA ASN A 258 -10.50 -19.06 11.56
C ASN A 258 -9.21 -19.88 11.42
N SER A 259 -9.21 -20.90 10.56
CA SER A 259 -8.06 -21.77 10.34
C SER A 259 -6.80 -20.95 10.00
N GLY A 260 -5.74 -21.12 10.80
CA GLY A 260 -4.49 -20.37 10.69
C GLY A 260 -4.45 -19.05 11.47
N ASN A 261 -5.44 -18.71 12.30
CA ASN A 261 -5.51 -17.44 13.04
C ASN A 261 -4.35 -17.20 14.03
N ASN A 262 -3.61 -18.23 14.40
CA ASN A 262 -2.44 -18.20 15.28
C ASN A 262 -1.11 -18.44 14.54
N ARG A 263 -1.08 -18.35 13.20
CA ARG A 263 0.07 -18.72 12.37
C ARG A 263 0.54 -17.58 11.44
N GLY A 264 0.15 -16.35 11.70
CA GLY A 264 0.66 -15.19 10.98
C GLY A 264 2.18 -15.08 11.08
N ARG A 265 2.82 -14.56 10.04
CA ARG A 265 4.29 -14.44 9.98
C ARG A 265 4.71 -13.19 9.23
N ILE A 266 5.98 -12.84 9.40
CA ILE A 266 6.61 -11.74 8.68
C ILE A 266 7.77 -12.33 7.87
N TRP A 267 7.74 -12.11 6.56
CA TRP A 267 8.82 -12.49 5.67
C TRP A 267 9.74 -11.29 5.40
N ARG A 268 11.02 -11.56 5.22
CA ARG A 268 11.99 -10.59 4.74
C ARG A 268 12.45 -10.98 3.34
N ILE A 269 12.27 -10.08 2.38
CA ILE A 269 12.78 -10.22 1.02
C ILE A 269 14.14 -9.55 0.98
N ALA A 270 15.19 -10.35 0.74
CA ALA A 270 16.57 -9.92 0.70
C ALA A 270 17.33 -10.64 -0.42
N PRO A 271 18.41 -10.07 -0.98
CA PRO A 271 19.27 -10.76 -1.94
C PRO A 271 19.92 -12.00 -1.31
N LYS A 272 20.28 -12.96 -2.16
CA LYS A 272 21.02 -14.14 -1.70
C LYS A 272 22.33 -13.73 -1.03
N GLY A 273 22.61 -14.28 0.15
CA GLY A 273 23.79 -13.96 0.93
C GLY A 273 23.77 -12.58 1.61
N PHE A 274 22.63 -11.91 1.64
CA PHE A 274 22.51 -10.59 2.26
C PHE A 274 22.93 -10.62 3.72
N LYS A 275 23.82 -9.69 4.07
CA LYS A 275 24.22 -9.41 5.45
C LYS A 275 23.64 -8.06 5.84
N SER A 276 22.84 -8.04 6.90
CA SER A 276 22.23 -6.80 7.41
C SER A 276 23.32 -5.79 7.78
N PRO A 277 23.32 -4.59 7.21
CA PRO A 277 24.31 -3.59 7.57
C PRO A 277 24.14 -3.16 9.04
N LYS A 278 25.25 -2.99 9.75
CA LYS A 278 25.23 -2.38 11.08
C LYS A 278 24.99 -0.86 10.91
N ARG A 279 23.76 -0.44 11.07
CA ARG A 279 23.36 0.99 11.00
C ARG A 279 23.00 1.50 12.37
N LYS A 280 23.44 2.71 12.69
CA LYS A 280 22.94 3.44 13.85
C LYS A 280 21.46 3.76 13.61
N LEU A 281 20.60 3.42 14.55
CA LEU A 281 19.18 3.74 14.43
C LEU A 281 18.96 5.25 14.61
N PRO A 282 18.07 5.88 13.81
CA PRO A 282 17.86 7.32 13.84
C PRO A 282 17.53 7.87 15.23
N GLY A 283 16.84 7.11 16.10
CA GLY A 283 16.56 7.52 17.48
C GLY A 283 17.79 7.77 18.34
N ALA A 284 18.92 7.12 18.04
CA ALA A 284 20.19 7.29 18.74
C ALA A 284 21.16 8.28 18.04
N MET A 285 20.74 8.92 16.95
CA MET A 285 21.55 9.87 16.18
C MET A 285 21.58 11.25 16.82
N THR A 286 22.73 11.94 16.68
CA THR A 286 22.84 13.38 16.96
C THR A 286 22.08 14.19 15.92
N ILE A 287 21.98 15.50 16.10
CA ILE A 287 21.33 16.40 15.14
C ILE A 287 22.05 16.37 13.79
N GLU A 288 23.37 16.43 13.78
CA GLU A 288 24.21 16.40 12.57
C GLU A 288 24.07 15.07 11.84
N GLU A 289 24.04 13.96 12.58
CA GLU A 289 23.81 12.62 12.02
C GLU A 289 22.42 12.48 11.42
N LEU A 290 21.37 13.09 12.01
CA LEU A 290 20.01 13.12 11.45
C LEU A 290 19.97 13.93 10.15
N VAL A 291 20.65 15.08 10.08
CA VAL A 291 20.74 15.87 8.84
C VAL A 291 21.45 15.07 7.75
N ALA A 292 22.56 14.42 8.06
CA ALA A 292 23.24 13.56 7.10
C ALA A 292 22.37 12.37 6.66
N ALA A 293 21.53 11.82 7.54
CA ALA A 293 20.62 10.72 7.25
C ALA A 293 19.48 11.11 6.27
N LEU A 294 19.19 12.41 6.10
CA LEU A 294 18.25 12.89 5.07
C LEU A 294 18.73 12.59 3.64
N SER A 295 20.02 12.36 3.43
CA SER A 295 20.61 11.95 2.15
C SER A 295 20.81 10.43 2.01
N SER A 296 20.28 9.62 2.94
CA SER A 296 20.40 8.16 2.90
C SER A 296 19.73 7.57 1.66
N LEU A 297 20.32 6.55 1.04
CA LEU A 297 19.68 5.79 -0.03
C LEU A 297 18.45 5.01 0.47
N ASN A 298 18.42 4.64 1.76
CA ASN A 298 17.27 3.97 2.35
C ASN A 298 16.18 4.97 2.74
N GLY A 299 15.03 4.92 2.06
CA GLY A 299 13.87 5.79 2.32
C GLY A 299 13.35 5.69 3.77
N TRP A 300 13.40 4.51 4.40
CA TRP A 300 13.02 4.37 5.82
C TRP A 300 13.91 5.25 6.72
N THR A 301 15.22 5.27 6.45
CA THR A 301 16.17 6.08 7.22
C THR A 301 15.89 7.57 7.01
N ARG A 302 15.69 8.02 5.76
CA ARG A 302 15.36 9.42 5.44
C ARG A 302 14.09 9.89 6.15
N ASP A 303 13.00 9.12 5.99
CA ASP A 303 11.69 9.49 6.55
C ASP A 303 11.73 9.51 8.07
N THR A 304 12.45 8.55 8.69
CA THR A 304 12.59 8.50 10.14
C THR A 304 13.44 9.68 10.65
N ALA A 305 14.52 10.04 9.95
CA ALA A 305 15.33 11.20 10.30
C ALA A 305 14.51 12.50 10.19
N ALA A 306 13.79 12.69 9.07
CA ALA A 306 12.92 13.86 8.88
C ALA A 306 11.84 13.96 9.97
N ARG A 307 11.19 12.85 10.32
CA ARG A 307 10.22 12.79 11.40
C ARG A 307 10.82 13.18 12.73
N LEU A 308 11.98 12.64 13.10
CA LEU A 308 12.64 12.95 14.38
C LEU A 308 13.11 14.40 14.46
N ILE A 309 13.59 14.98 13.37
CA ILE A 309 13.90 16.41 13.26
C ILE A 309 12.64 17.23 13.53
N TYR A 310 11.54 16.89 12.87
CA TYR A 310 10.26 17.54 13.07
C TYR A 310 9.73 17.39 14.50
N GLU A 311 9.81 16.21 15.09
CA GLU A 311 9.35 15.94 16.46
C GLU A 311 10.18 16.67 17.51
N ARG A 312 11.51 16.77 17.36
CA ARG A 312 12.40 17.43 18.30
C ARG A 312 12.23 18.94 18.34
N GLN A 313 11.81 19.57 17.24
CA GLN A 313 11.62 21.03 17.13
C GLN A 313 12.84 21.87 17.57
N ASP A 314 14.03 21.30 17.48
CA ASP A 314 15.28 21.96 17.83
C ASP A 314 15.72 22.89 16.70
N LYS A 315 15.64 24.20 16.95
CA LYS A 315 16.01 25.24 15.97
C LYS A 315 17.50 25.32 15.69
N SER A 316 18.35 24.73 16.52
CA SER A 316 19.80 24.70 16.29
C SER A 316 20.22 23.97 15.02
N ILE A 317 19.31 23.12 14.48
CA ILE A 317 19.49 22.36 13.23
C ILE A 317 19.39 23.21 11.96
N VAL A 318 18.77 24.40 12.02
CA VAL A 318 18.45 25.22 10.82
C VAL A 318 19.67 25.50 9.95
N PRO A 319 20.83 25.94 10.48
CA PRO A 319 22.01 26.18 9.65
C PRO A 319 22.51 24.94 8.90
N ALA A 320 22.39 23.75 9.51
CA ALA A 320 22.77 22.49 8.87
C ALA A 320 21.81 22.09 7.75
N LEU A 321 20.51 22.36 7.90
CA LEU A 321 19.51 22.16 6.85
C LEU A 321 19.68 23.13 5.69
N GLU A 322 19.98 24.41 5.97
CA GLU A 322 20.26 25.42 4.94
C GLU A 322 21.50 25.04 4.11
N LYS A 323 22.56 24.55 4.77
CA LYS A 323 23.74 24.04 4.10
C LYS A 323 23.40 22.82 3.19
N LEU A 324 22.54 21.92 3.64
CA LEU A 324 22.09 20.77 2.84
C LEU A 324 21.30 21.24 1.61
N LEU A 325 20.45 22.26 1.73
CA LEU A 325 19.68 22.83 0.62
C LEU A 325 20.57 23.55 -0.39
N ALA A 326 21.65 24.22 0.06
CA ALA A 326 22.60 24.88 -0.83
C ALA A 326 23.40 23.88 -1.70
N HIS A 327 23.54 22.64 -1.22
CA HIS A 327 24.22 21.56 -1.93
C HIS A 327 23.29 20.32 -1.96
N PRO A 328 22.18 20.38 -2.70
CA PRO A 328 21.23 19.29 -2.71
C PRO A 328 21.90 18.01 -3.21
N PHE A 329 21.74 16.93 -2.43
CA PHE A 329 22.08 15.59 -2.88
C PHE A 329 21.12 15.23 -4.02
N GLU A 330 21.62 15.16 -5.24
CA GLU A 330 20.87 14.51 -6.31
C GLU A 330 20.84 13.01 -5.99
N PRO A 331 19.66 12.44 -5.68
CA PRO A 331 19.56 10.99 -5.66
C PRO A 331 19.95 10.52 -7.04
N ALA A 332 20.98 9.67 -7.13
CA ALA A 332 21.48 9.18 -8.39
C ALA A 332 20.32 8.86 -9.32
N SER A 333 20.18 9.63 -10.38
CA SER A 333 19.16 9.47 -11.40
C SER A 333 19.25 8.04 -11.91
N SER A 334 18.20 7.29 -11.63
CA SER A 334 18.00 5.93 -12.16
C SER A 334 17.63 5.98 -13.63
#